data_2f43e787b08cb9005bc9e9c4befb2463
#
_entry.id   2f43e787b08cb9005bc9e9c4befb2463
#
_cell.length_a   1.000
_cell.length_b   1.000
_cell.length_c   1.000
_cell.angle_alpha   90.00
_cell.angle_beta   90.00
_cell.angle_gamma   90.00
#
_symmetry.space_group_name_H-M   'P 1'
#
loop_
_entity.id
_entity.type
_entity.pdbx_description
1 polymer ?
#
loop_
_entity_poly.entity_id
_entity_poly.type
_entity_poly.pdbx_seq_one_letter_code
_entity_poly.pdbx_strand_id
1 'polypeptide(L)'
;CNTCPYAVAYEDRIEALNKKYASQGYPVIAIMPNNTDVKPGDNMEAMKARAKAKGFTFPYLMDEGQKIYPQYGATKTPHVYLLQKTKKGNQVKYIGAIDDNYQDAAAVKTKYVENAVDALLSGKEISEKETRAIGCSIKV
;
A
#
# COMPACT_ATOMS: atom_id res chain seq x y z
N CYS A 1 2.80 -6.87 4.15
CA CYS A 1 3.32 -8.13 4.71
C CYS A 1 2.16 -8.99 5.24
N ASN A 2 2.41 -10.27 5.43
CA ASN A 2 1.39 -11.25 5.85
C ASN A 2 1.16 -11.23 7.37
N THR A 3 2.13 -10.81 8.14
CA THR A 3 2.17 -11.00 9.59
C THR A 3 1.86 -9.75 10.40
N CYS A 4 1.83 -8.59 9.77
CA CYS A 4 1.57 -7.33 10.47
C CYS A 4 0.06 -7.12 10.67
N PRO A 5 -0.43 -6.97 11.92
CA PRO A 5 -1.87 -6.76 12.15
C PRO A 5 -2.45 -5.55 11.42
N TYR A 6 -1.67 -4.50 11.27
CA TYR A 6 -2.10 -3.30 10.53
C TYR A 6 -2.26 -3.57 9.05
N ALA A 7 -1.30 -4.28 8.43
CA ALA A 7 -1.38 -4.65 7.03
C ALA A 7 -2.54 -5.61 6.78
N VAL A 8 -2.72 -6.61 7.65
CA VAL A 8 -3.82 -7.57 7.58
C VAL A 8 -5.18 -6.85 7.67
N ALA A 9 -5.30 -5.87 8.54
CA ALA A 9 -6.54 -5.09 8.70
C ALA A 9 -6.92 -4.33 7.43
N TYR A 10 -5.93 -3.98 6.60
CA TYR A 10 -6.15 -3.21 5.37
C TYR A 10 -6.31 -4.07 4.10
N GLU A 11 -6.10 -5.37 4.16
CA GLU A 11 -6.08 -6.24 2.96
C GLU A 11 -7.33 -6.07 2.08
N ASP A 12 -8.51 -6.13 2.67
CA ASP A 12 -9.77 -6.00 1.92
C ASP A 12 -9.94 -4.60 1.33
N ARG A 13 -9.49 -3.58 2.06
CA ARG A 13 -9.53 -2.19 1.58
C ARG A 13 -8.55 -1.95 0.44
N ILE A 14 -7.38 -2.57 0.48
CA ILE A 14 -6.39 -2.51 -0.61
C ILE A 14 -6.96 -3.20 -1.86
N GLU A 15 -7.58 -4.35 -1.71
CA GLU A 15 -8.22 -5.06 -2.81
C GLU A 15 -9.35 -4.21 -3.42
N ALA A 16 -10.16 -3.57 -2.58
CA ALA A 16 -11.21 -2.67 -3.04
C ALA A 16 -10.66 -1.46 -3.82
N LEU A 17 -9.54 -0.90 -3.39
CA LEU A 17 -8.85 0.17 -4.12
C LEU A 17 -8.42 -0.28 -5.50
N ASN A 18 -7.84 -1.49 -5.60
CA ASN A 18 -7.43 -2.03 -6.90
C ASN A 18 -8.63 -2.23 -7.82
N LYS A 19 -9.70 -2.82 -7.33
CA LYS A 19 -10.93 -3.03 -8.12
C LYS A 19 -11.54 -1.71 -8.60
N LYS A 20 -11.48 -0.68 -7.77
CA LYS A 20 -12.08 0.62 -8.10
C LYS A 20 -11.23 1.42 -9.10
N TYR A 21 -9.92 1.42 -8.95
CA TYR A 21 -9.04 2.36 -9.65
C TYR A 21 -8.13 1.74 -10.71
N ALA A 22 -7.94 0.43 -10.77
CA ALA A 22 -7.05 -0.20 -11.74
C ALA A 22 -7.44 0.14 -13.18
N SER A 23 -8.72 0.05 -13.51
CA SER A 23 -9.24 0.39 -14.84
C SER A 23 -9.18 1.90 -15.14
N GLN A 24 -8.99 2.72 -14.14
CA GLN A 24 -8.88 4.18 -14.28
C GLN A 24 -7.41 4.65 -14.33
N GLY A 25 -6.46 3.71 -14.42
CA GLY A 25 -5.05 4.01 -14.56
C GLY A 25 -4.26 4.05 -13.26
N TYR A 26 -4.87 3.68 -12.12
CA TYR A 26 -4.21 3.63 -10.82
C TYR A 26 -4.31 2.25 -10.17
N PRO A 27 -3.66 1.22 -10.76
CA PRO A 27 -3.62 -0.10 -10.15
C PRO A 27 -2.78 -0.10 -8.88
N VAL A 28 -3.09 -1.04 -7.98
CA VAL A 28 -2.28 -1.27 -6.79
C VAL A 28 -1.16 -2.25 -7.13
N ILE A 29 0.04 -1.96 -6.62
CA ILE A 29 1.16 -2.90 -6.57
C ILE A 29 1.59 -2.95 -5.12
N ALA A 30 1.53 -4.11 -4.51
CA ALA A 30 1.92 -4.29 -3.11
C ALA A 30 3.30 -4.94 -3.03
N ILE A 31 4.15 -4.41 -2.18
CA ILE A 31 5.52 -4.89 -1.99
C ILE A 31 5.71 -5.29 -0.53
N MET A 32 6.14 -6.52 -0.30
CA MET A 32 6.49 -7.04 1.02
C MET A 32 7.97 -6.73 1.30
N PRO A 33 8.27 -5.81 2.26
CA PRO A 33 9.62 -5.28 2.44
C PRO A 33 10.45 -5.99 3.51
N ASN A 34 9.85 -6.90 4.29
CA ASN A 34 10.52 -7.49 5.45
C ASN A 34 11.62 -8.48 5.07
N ASN A 35 12.68 -8.51 5.88
CA ASN A 35 13.68 -9.56 5.83
C ASN A 35 13.03 -10.88 6.30
N THR A 36 13.00 -11.88 5.43
CA THR A 36 12.33 -13.15 5.70
C THR A 36 13.11 -14.07 6.66
N ASP A 37 14.39 -13.81 6.89
CA ASP A 37 15.14 -14.49 7.93
C ASP A 37 14.70 -14.01 9.32
N VAL A 38 14.32 -12.73 9.42
CA VAL A 38 13.80 -12.14 10.65
C VAL A 38 12.31 -12.44 10.83
N LYS A 39 11.57 -12.50 9.72
CA LYS A 39 10.11 -12.76 9.69
C LYS A 39 9.77 -13.87 8.69
N PRO A 40 10.00 -15.14 9.04
CA PRO A 40 9.73 -16.26 8.10
C PRO A 40 8.30 -16.37 7.63
N GLY A 41 7.33 -15.87 8.41
CA GLY A 41 5.93 -15.81 8.00
C GLY A 41 5.64 -14.87 6.83
N ASP A 42 6.62 -14.11 6.40
CA ASP A 42 6.54 -13.23 5.24
C ASP A 42 7.32 -13.76 4.03
N ASN A 43 7.72 -15.03 4.04
CA ASN A 43 8.44 -15.62 2.91
C ASN A 43 7.55 -15.77 1.67
N MET A 44 8.15 -16.11 0.54
CA MET A 44 7.43 -16.19 -0.75
C MET A 44 6.30 -17.21 -0.73
N GLU A 45 6.47 -18.36 -0.09
CA GLU A 45 5.41 -19.36 0.02
C GLU A 45 4.22 -18.84 0.81
N ALA A 46 4.47 -18.17 1.93
CA ALA A 46 3.44 -17.55 2.74
C ALA A 46 2.72 -16.41 2.00
N MET A 47 3.46 -15.63 1.21
CA MET A 47 2.88 -14.58 0.37
C MET A 47 1.93 -15.17 -0.68
N LYS A 48 2.35 -16.23 -1.37
CA LYS A 48 1.52 -16.93 -2.38
C LYS A 48 0.26 -17.51 -1.75
N ALA A 49 0.40 -18.17 -0.61
CA ALA A 49 -0.73 -18.74 0.12
C ALA A 49 -1.72 -17.64 0.56
N ARG A 50 -1.22 -16.52 1.05
CA ARG A 50 -2.05 -15.39 1.48
C ARG A 50 -2.79 -14.76 0.31
N ALA A 51 -2.10 -14.50 -0.79
CA ALA A 51 -2.69 -13.94 -1.99
C ALA A 51 -3.83 -14.81 -2.54
N LYS A 52 -3.61 -16.12 -2.55
CA LYS A 52 -4.63 -17.10 -2.99
C LYS A 52 -5.82 -17.14 -2.03
N ALA A 53 -5.56 -17.23 -0.73
CA ALA A 53 -6.61 -17.32 0.30
C ALA A 53 -7.48 -16.07 0.34
N LYS A 54 -6.90 -14.90 0.15
CA LYS A 54 -7.60 -13.60 0.17
C LYS A 54 -8.11 -13.16 -1.20
N GLY A 55 -7.73 -13.86 -2.27
CA GLY A 55 -8.16 -13.51 -3.61
C GLY A 55 -7.61 -12.17 -4.12
N PHE A 56 -6.37 -11.85 -3.81
CA PHE A 56 -5.76 -10.59 -4.27
C PHE A 56 -5.69 -10.52 -5.79
N THR A 57 -6.24 -9.44 -6.38
CA THR A 57 -6.16 -9.17 -7.81
C THR A 57 -4.97 -8.28 -8.19
N PHE A 58 -4.33 -7.67 -7.21
CA PHE A 58 -3.12 -6.85 -7.40
C PHE A 58 -1.86 -7.71 -7.31
N PRO A 59 -0.77 -7.31 -8.00
CA PRO A 59 0.54 -7.95 -7.80
C PRO A 59 1.03 -7.79 -6.36
N TYR A 60 1.43 -8.89 -5.76
CA TYR A 60 2.00 -8.92 -4.42
C TYR A 60 3.44 -9.41 -4.53
N LEU A 61 4.38 -8.49 -4.44
CA LEU A 61 5.79 -8.70 -4.76
C LEU A 61 6.66 -8.70 -3.50
N MET A 62 7.78 -9.43 -3.58
CA MET A 62 8.79 -9.40 -2.52
C MET A 62 9.90 -8.41 -2.88
N ASP A 63 10.29 -7.57 -1.93
CA ASP A 63 11.48 -6.73 -2.06
C ASP A 63 12.72 -7.54 -1.70
N GLU A 64 13.17 -8.35 -2.66
CA GLU A 64 14.31 -9.25 -2.46
C GLU A 64 15.59 -8.44 -2.19
N GLY A 65 16.24 -8.76 -1.10
CA GLY A 65 17.43 -8.05 -0.65
C GLY A 65 17.17 -6.65 -0.11
N GLN A 66 15.91 -6.31 0.13
CA GLN A 66 15.49 -5.04 0.74
C GLN A 66 16.06 -3.81 0.02
N LYS A 67 15.97 -3.79 -1.32
CA LYS A 67 16.56 -2.75 -2.17
C LYS A 67 15.58 -1.65 -2.57
N ILE A 68 14.29 -1.95 -2.57
CA ILE A 68 13.26 -1.05 -3.12
C ILE A 68 12.70 -0.12 -2.05
N TYR A 69 12.28 -0.67 -0.90
CA TYR A 69 11.60 0.16 0.10
C TYR A 69 12.46 1.34 0.61
N PRO A 70 13.81 1.21 0.75
CA PRO A 70 14.63 2.35 1.19
C PRO A 70 14.63 3.50 0.19
N GLN A 71 14.52 3.20 -1.09
CA GLN A 71 14.47 4.23 -2.14
C GLN A 71 13.25 5.12 -2.02
N TYR A 72 12.14 4.59 -1.50
CA TYR A 72 10.93 5.35 -1.23
C TYR A 72 10.92 6.02 0.15
N GLY A 73 11.83 5.62 1.04
CA GLY A 73 11.83 6.09 2.42
C GLY A 73 10.76 5.43 3.29
N ALA A 74 10.29 4.25 2.91
CA ALA A 74 9.27 3.53 3.67
C ALA A 74 9.80 3.07 5.03
N THR A 75 8.99 3.19 6.07
CA THR A 75 9.36 2.82 7.45
C THR A 75 8.33 1.91 8.12
N LYS A 76 7.13 1.84 7.58
CA LYS A 76 6.00 1.10 8.15
C LYS A 76 5.39 0.15 7.13
N THR A 77 4.60 -0.81 7.61
CA THR A 77 3.68 -1.61 6.79
C THR A 77 2.28 -1.52 7.39
N PRO A 78 1.26 -1.10 6.62
CA PRO A 78 1.33 -0.56 5.27
C PRO A 78 1.88 0.88 5.22
N HIS A 79 2.52 1.22 4.11
CA HIS A 79 3.00 2.57 3.82
C HIS A 79 2.72 2.85 2.34
N VAL A 80 1.85 3.81 2.05
CA VAL A 80 1.35 4.04 0.69
C VAL A 80 2.14 5.13 -0.01
N TYR A 81 2.41 4.88 -1.29
CA TYR A 81 3.01 5.84 -2.22
C TYR A 81 2.12 5.88 -3.45
N LEU A 82 1.46 7.01 -3.69
CA LEU A 82 0.68 7.23 -4.89
C LEU A 82 1.55 7.88 -5.95
N LEU A 83 1.73 7.18 -7.06
CA LEU A 83 2.56 7.64 -8.18
C LEU A 83 1.67 8.07 -9.33
N GLN A 84 1.99 9.20 -9.94
CA GLN A 84 1.38 9.65 -11.18
C GLN A 84 2.41 9.62 -12.30
N LYS A 85 2.07 8.97 -13.42
CA LYS A 85 2.92 8.96 -14.60
C LYS A 85 2.85 10.32 -15.28
N THR A 86 4.01 10.91 -15.52
CA THR A 86 4.17 12.19 -16.19
C THR A 86 5.16 12.07 -17.34
N LYS A 87 5.30 13.13 -18.15
CA LYS A 87 6.32 13.19 -19.21
C LYS A 87 7.74 13.07 -18.68
N LYS A 88 7.97 13.40 -17.41
CA LYS A 88 9.27 13.31 -16.73
C LYS A 88 9.42 12.02 -15.91
N GLY A 89 8.55 11.03 -16.10
CA GLY A 89 8.52 9.78 -15.35
C GLY A 89 7.46 9.79 -14.26
N ASN A 90 7.51 8.82 -13.36
CA ASN A 90 6.57 8.70 -12.26
C ASN A 90 6.91 9.70 -11.14
N GLN A 91 5.92 10.44 -10.69
CA GLN A 91 6.06 11.39 -9.59
C GLN A 91 5.22 10.93 -8.41
N VAL A 92 5.79 11.00 -7.21
CA VAL A 92 5.06 10.72 -5.96
C VAL A 92 4.13 11.89 -5.66
N LYS A 93 2.83 11.60 -5.54
CA LYS A 93 1.80 12.62 -5.30
C LYS A 93 1.20 12.54 -3.90
N TYR A 94 1.26 11.36 -3.27
CA TYR A 94 0.80 11.16 -1.90
C TYR A 94 1.68 10.12 -1.22
N ILE A 95 1.97 10.35 0.07
CA ILE A 95 2.68 9.41 0.93
C ILE A 95 1.95 9.32 2.27
N GLY A 96 1.69 8.10 2.75
CA GLY A 96 1.18 7.93 4.09
C GLY A 96 0.24 6.75 4.29
N ALA A 97 -0.80 6.97 5.07
CA ALA A 97 -1.80 5.95 5.42
C ALA A 97 -2.87 5.80 4.34
N ILE A 98 -3.53 4.65 4.34
CA ILE A 98 -4.67 4.39 3.43
C ILE A 98 -5.88 5.22 3.84
N ASP A 99 -6.18 5.22 5.13
CA ASP A 99 -7.26 6.01 5.73
C ASP A 99 -6.93 6.32 7.20
N ASP A 100 -7.86 6.88 7.95
CA ASP A 100 -7.66 7.32 9.32
C ASP A 100 -8.06 6.28 10.38
N ASN A 101 -8.45 5.06 10.00
CA ASN A 101 -8.86 4.04 10.97
C ASN A 101 -8.57 2.62 10.47
N TYR A 102 -7.45 2.04 10.92
CA TYR A 102 -7.10 0.68 10.55
C TYR A 102 -8.01 -0.38 11.21
N GLN A 103 -8.55 -0.09 12.38
CA GLN A 103 -9.31 -1.06 13.18
C GLN A 103 -10.71 -1.30 12.65
N ASP A 104 -11.35 -0.27 12.11
CA ASP A 104 -12.74 -0.35 11.67
C ASP A 104 -12.96 0.45 10.39
N ALA A 105 -13.14 -0.26 9.29
CA ALA A 105 -13.42 0.38 7.99
C ALA A 105 -14.71 1.19 8.00
N ALA A 106 -15.71 0.78 8.78
CA ALA A 106 -16.98 1.50 8.89
C ALA A 106 -16.87 2.80 9.68
N ALA A 107 -15.84 2.94 10.52
CA ALA A 107 -15.60 4.13 11.32
C ALA A 107 -14.62 5.12 10.67
N VAL A 108 -14.16 4.85 9.45
CA VAL A 108 -13.27 5.73 8.70
C VAL A 108 -13.98 7.06 8.40
N LYS A 109 -13.32 8.16 8.76
CA LYS A 109 -13.82 9.52 8.48
C LYS A 109 -13.15 10.11 7.24
N THR A 110 -11.86 9.84 7.04
CA THR A 110 -11.09 10.36 5.92
C THR A 110 -10.39 9.23 5.17
N LYS A 111 -10.74 9.07 3.91
CA LYS A 111 -10.15 8.06 3.01
C LYS A 111 -9.03 8.71 2.21
N TYR A 112 -7.85 8.81 2.78
CA TYR A 112 -6.73 9.58 2.22
C TYR A 112 -6.36 9.15 0.80
N VAL A 113 -6.22 7.85 0.55
CA VAL A 113 -5.81 7.36 -0.78
C VAL A 113 -6.92 7.57 -1.80
N GLU A 114 -8.17 7.25 -1.46
CA GLU A 114 -9.29 7.48 -2.38
C GLU A 114 -9.42 8.96 -2.74
N ASN A 115 -9.34 9.84 -1.73
CA ASN A 115 -9.41 11.28 -1.95
C ASN A 115 -8.27 11.76 -2.86
N ALA A 116 -7.07 11.24 -2.66
CA ALA A 116 -5.90 11.59 -3.46
C ALA A 116 -6.06 11.14 -4.92
N VAL A 117 -6.47 9.90 -5.16
CA VAL A 117 -6.69 9.37 -6.51
C VAL A 117 -7.82 10.12 -7.21
N ASP A 118 -8.94 10.36 -6.52
CA ASP A 118 -10.07 11.10 -7.07
C ASP A 118 -9.67 12.53 -7.47
N ALA A 119 -8.82 13.19 -6.68
CA ALA A 119 -8.30 14.51 -7.01
C ALA A 119 -7.48 14.47 -8.30
N LEU A 120 -6.57 13.50 -8.45
CA LEU A 120 -5.76 13.35 -9.65
C LEU A 120 -6.61 13.05 -10.88
N LEU A 121 -7.63 12.18 -10.74
CA LEU A 121 -8.55 11.85 -11.83
C LEU A 121 -9.39 13.04 -12.26
N SER A 122 -9.67 13.96 -11.34
CA SER A 122 -10.44 15.18 -11.60
C SER A 122 -9.57 16.38 -12.03
N GLY A 123 -8.25 16.20 -12.13
CA GLY A 123 -7.32 17.27 -12.45
C GLY A 123 -7.16 18.31 -11.35
N LYS A 124 -7.50 17.94 -10.12
CA LYS A 124 -7.39 18.81 -8.93
C LYS A 124 -6.14 18.50 -8.12
N GLU A 125 -5.72 19.45 -7.31
CA GLU A 125 -4.65 19.20 -6.36
C GLU A 125 -5.14 18.34 -5.19
N ILE A 126 -4.25 17.50 -4.67
CA ILE A 126 -4.50 16.70 -3.48
C ILE A 126 -4.42 17.62 -2.26
N SER A 127 -5.46 17.63 -1.42
CA SER A 127 -5.50 18.49 -0.22
C SER A 127 -4.55 18.01 0.88
N GLU A 128 -4.45 16.70 1.07
CA GLU A 128 -3.50 16.08 2.01
C GLU A 128 -2.51 15.22 1.24
N LYS A 129 -1.34 15.79 0.93
CA LYS A 129 -0.29 15.13 0.13
C LYS A 129 0.55 14.16 0.95
N GLU A 130 0.54 14.30 2.27
CA GLU A 130 1.30 13.45 3.17
C GLU A 130 0.53 13.28 4.48
N THR A 131 0.46 12.04 4.96
CA THR A 131 -0.08 11.69 6.27
C THR A 131 0.89 10.76 6.98
N ARG A 132 0.71 10.59 8.28
CA ARG A 132 1.53 9.65 9.04
C ARG A 132 1.09 8.21 8.76
N ALA A 133 1.99 7.39 8.26
CA ALA A 133 1.75 5.97 8.13
C ALA A 133 1.69 5.33 9.53
N ILE A 134 0.65 4.55 9.77
CA ILE A 134 0.45 3.80 11.01
C ILE A 134 0.60 2.33 10.68
N GLY A 135 1.52 1.64 11.33
CA GLY A 135 1.78 0.24 11.04
C GLY A 135 2.95 -0.32 11.82
N CYS A 136 3.31 -1.56 11.48
CA CYS A 136 4.49 -2.23 12.05
C CYS A 136 5.76 -1.68 11.39
N SER A 137 6.84 -1.64 12.15
CA SER A 137 8.16 -1.31 11.58
C SER A 137 8.59 -2.39 10.59
N ILE A 138 9.25 -1.98 9.51
CA ILE A 138 9.85 -2.91 8.54
C ILE A 138 10.98 -3.68 9.25
N LYS A 139 11.02 -5.00 9.08
CA LYS A 139 12.03 -5.88 9.69
C LYS A 139 13.24 -5.95 8.76
N VAL A 140 14.38 -5.62 9.33
CA VAL A 140 15.65 -5.49 8.58
C VAL A 140 16.53 -6.71 8.74
#